data_0672389e7d76311b83a1d63206d8f93c
#
_entry.id   0672389e7d76311b83a1d63206d8f93c
#
_cell.length_a   1.000
_cell.length_b   1.000
_cell.length_c   1.000
_cell.angle_alpha   90.00
_cell.angle_beta   90.00
_cell.angle_gamma   90.00
#
_symmetry.space_group_name_H-M   'P 1'
#
loop_
_entity.id
_entity.type
_entity.pdbx_description
1 polymer ?
#
loop_
_entity_poly.entity_id
_entity_poly.type
_entity_poly.pdbx_seq_one_letter_code
_entity_poly.pdbx_strand_id
1 'polypeptide(L)'
;HPEDRGKDLEATRRACEKFRLIPTSVMNFVEGTRFTPAKHAALKSSYRNLLPPRAGGVSFVLSAMGGMLHTMLDVTIAYTSGTPTFWDLCCGRVGTVHVDVQQRRIEDWLAAGDYTSDPAFRERFQAWLGGVWAEKDALLDRMLS
;
A
#
# COMPACT_ATOMS: atom_id res chain seq x y z
N HIS A 1 -0.47 -4.00 -24.19
CA HIS A 1 -0.97 -5.29 -24.66
C HIS A 1 -0.90 -6.33 -23.54
N PRO A 2 -1.84 -7.31 -23.42
CA PRO A 2 -1.83 -8.33 -22.34
C PRO A 2 -0.57 -9.18 -22.33
N GLU A 3 0.00 -9.43 -23.50
CA GLU A 3 1.22 -10.25 -23.69
C GLU A 3 2.49 -9.60 -23.11
N ASP A 4 2.55 -8.27 -23.03
CA ASP A 4 3.70 -7.56 -22.48
C ASP A 4 3.74 -7.62 -20.94
N ARG A 5 2.57 -7.69 -20.28
CA ARG A 5 2.48 -7.75 -18.80
C ARG A 5 3.01 -9.07 -18.23
N GLY A 6 2.81 -10.19 -18.94
CA GLY A 6 3.37 -11.48 -18.53
C GLY A 6 4.90 -11.50 -18.60
N LYS A 7 5.46 -10.90 -19.64
CA LYS A 7 6.92 -10.75 -19.81
C LYS A 7 7.53 -9.82 -18.77
N ASP A 8 6.82 -8.74 -18.44
CA ASP A 8 7.24 -7.79 -17.41
C ASP A 8 7.26 -8.45 -16.02
N LEU A 9 6.26 -9.28 -15.70
CA LEU A 9 6.20 -10.02 -14.44
C LEU A 9 7.35 -11.02 -14.33
N GLU A 10 7.63 -11.76 -15.41
CA GLU A 10 8.71 -12.74 -15.43
C GLU A 10 10.09 -12.06 -15.38
N ALA A 11 10.28 -10.96 -16.09
CA ALA A 11 11.49 -10.15 -16.02
C ALA A 11 11.71 -9.59 -14.59
N THR A 12 10.63 -9.12 -13.96
CA THR A 12 10.67 -8.66 -12.58
C THR A 12 10.97 -9.80 -11.61
N ARG A 13 10.38 -10.98 -11.79
CA ARG A 13 10.71 -12.17 -10.97
C ARG A 13 12.19 -12.52 -11.04
N ARG A 14 12.76 -12.57 -12.24
CA ARG A 14 14.20 -12.83 -12.43
C ARG A 14 15.06 -11.75 -11.78
N ALA A 15 14.66 -10.48 -11.88
CA ALA A 15 15.34 -9.40 -11.20
C ALA A 15 15.27 -9.52 -9.67
N CYS A 16 14.16 -10.06 -9.16
CA CYS A 16 13.94 -10.28 -7.72
C CYS A 16 14.70 -11.49 -7.16
N GLU A 17 15.16 -12.44 -8.00
CA GLU A 17 15.93 -13.61 -7.52
C GLU A 17 17.19 -13.23 -6.74
N LYS A 18 17.85 -12.13 -7.10
CA LYS A 18 19.00 -11.59 -6.35
C LYS A 18 18.64 -11.15 -4.92
N PHE A 19 17.37 -10.81 -4.66
CA PHE A 19 16.92 -10.40 -3.33
C PHE A 19 16.78 -11.57 -2.35
N ARG A 20 16.89 -12.83 -2.83
CA ARG A 20 16.98 -14.00 -1.96
C ARG A 20 18.23 -14.02 -1.10
N LEU A 21 19.30 -13.39 -1.58
CA LEU A 21 20.61 -13.36 -0.92
C LEU A 21 20.88 -12.06 -0.16
N ILE A 22 20.01 -11.07 -0.30
CA ILE A 22 20.19 -9.73 0.27
C ILE A 22 18.93 -9.35 1.05
N PRO A 23 19.06 -8.97 2.34
CA PRO A 23 17.93 -8.43 3.09
C PRO A 23 17.28 -7.27 2.33
N THR A 24 16.01 -7.42 1.96
CA THR A 24 15.32 -6.47 1.10
C THR A 24 14.01 -6.02 1.72
N SER A 25 13.73 -4.73 1.66
CA SER A 25 12.45 -4.15 2.00
C SER A 25 11.85 -3.47 0.76
N VAL A 26 10.56 -3.65 0.52
CA VAL A 26 9.83 -2.98 -0.55
C VAL A 26 8.84 -2.01 0.06
N MET A 27 8.99 -0.73 -0.24
CA MET A 27 8.04 0.30 0.19
C MET A 27 7.00 0.51 -0.89
N ASN A 28 5.72 0.46 -0.50
CA ASN A 28 4.60 0.69 -1.39
C ASN A 28 3.66 1.76 -0.83
N PHE A 29 3.41 2.78 -1.62
CA PHE A 29 2.40 3.79 -1.34
C PHE A 29 1.09 3.39 -2.00
N VAL A 30 0.23 2.71 -1.26
CA VAL A 30 -0.95 1.99 -1.77
C VAL A 30 -1.99 2.89 -2.42
N GLU A 31 -2.08 4.15 -2.04
CA GLU A 31 -2.95 5.15 -2.71
C GLU A 31 -2.43 5.55 -4.10
N GLY A 32 -1.14 5.35 -4.36
CA GLY A 32 -0.47 5.70 -5.62
C GLY A 32 -0.37 7.19 -5.90
N THR A 33 -0.84 8.04 -4.99
CA THR A 33 -0.76 9.51 -5.07
C THR A 33 -0.90 10.12 -3.69
N ARG A 34 -0.51 11.39 -3.55
CA ARG A 34 -0.72 12.15 -2.30
C ARG A 34 -2.20 12.47 -2.11
N PHE A 35 -2.67 12.37 -0.88
CA PHE A 35 -4.01 12.81 -0.49
C PHE A 35 -4.18 14.31 -0.76
N THR A 36 -5.33 14.67 -1.35
CA THR A 36 -5.87 16.03 -1.37
C THR A 36 -7.39 15.97 -1.30
N PRO A 37 -8.06 16.97 -0.68
CA PRO A 37 -9.53 17.00 -0.63
C PRO A 37 -10.18 16.90 -2.02
N ALA A 38 -9.59 17.55 -3.01
CA ALA A 38 -10.08 17.50 -4.39
C ALA A 38 -10.03 16.09 -4.98
N LYS A 39 -8.94 15.34 -4.76
CA LYS A 39 -8.82 13.94 -5.20
C LYS A 39 -9.76 13.02 -4.43
N HIS A 40 -9.90 13.24 -3.12
CA HIS A 40 -10.83 12.49 -2.29
C HIS A 40 -12.27 12.61 -2.82
N ALA A 41 -12.72 13.83 -3.09
CA ALA A 41 -14.04 14.08 -3.68
C ALA A 41 -14.17 13.49 -5.09
N ALA A 42 -13.16 13.68 -5.96
CA ALA A 42 -13.18 13.17 -7.34
C ALA A 42 -13.22 11.64 -7.40
N LEU A 43 -12.50 10.96 -6.50
CA LEU A 43 -12.49 9.50 -6.41
C LEU A 43 -13.67 8.93 -5.62
N LYS A 44 -14.53 9.80 -5.04
CA LYS A 44 -15.66 9.40 -4.19
C LYS A 44 -15.23 8.39 -3.12
N SER A 45 -14.12 8.69 -2.42
CA SER A 45 -13.60 7.79 -1.41
C SER A 45 -14.64 7.48 -0.35
N SER A 46 -14.79 6.21 0.01
CA SER A 46 -15.62 5.76 1.12
C SER A 46 -14.93 5.91 2.49
N TYR A 47 -13.62 6.17 2.48
CA TYR A 47 -12.82 6.42 3.68
C TYR A 47 -12.82 7.91 4.00
N ARG A 48 -12.69 8.26 5.27
CA ARG A 48 -12.72 9.65 5.71
C ARG A 48 -11.38 10.36 5.49
N ASN A 49 -10.29 9.67 5.80
CA ASN A 49 -8.94 10.23 5.84
C ASN A 49 -8.04 9.72 4.71
N LEU A 50 -8.52 8.80 3.90
CA LEU A 50 -7.73 8.07 2.91
C LEU A 50 -8.34 8.11 1.51
N LEU A 51 -7.51 7.99 0.49
CA LEU A 51 -7.96 7.68 -0.86
C LEU A 51 -8.20 6.17 -1.00
N PRO A 52 -8.98 5.71 -1.98
CA PRO A 52 -9.16 4.30 -2.25
C PRO A 52 -7.83 3.60 -2.55
N PRO A 53 -7.57 2.41 -1.98
CA PRO A 53 -6.32 1.70 -2.19
C PRO A 53 -6.23 1.12 -3.60
N ARG A 54 -5.04 1.15 -4.19
CA ARG A 54 -4.75 0.55 -5.51
C ARG A 54 -4.17 -0.85 -5.33
N ALA A 55 -5.05 -1.83 -5.28
CA ALA A 55 -4.69 -3.22 -5.00
C ALA A 55 -3.70 -3.84 -6.00
N GLY A 56 -3.73 -3.42 -7.27
CA GLY A 56 -2.89 -3.99 -8.33
C GLY A 56 -1.38 -3.84 -8.05
N GLY A 57 -0.94 -2.71 -7.50
CA GLY A 57 0.47 -2.50 -7.15
C GLY A 57 0.95 -3.40 -6.03
N VAL A 58 0.13 -3.58 -4.99
CA VAL A 58 0.45 -4.46 -3.85
C VAL A 58 0.49 -5.92 -4.30
N SER A 59 -0.53 -6.35 -5.05
CA SER A 59 -0.60 -7.70 -5.58
C SER A 59 0.58 -8.03 -6.51
N PHE A 60 0.97 -7.09 -7.37
CA PHE A 60 2.13 -7.25 -8.26
C PHE A 60 3.42 -7.49 -7.47
N VAL A 61 3.68 -6.70 -6.42
CA VAL A 61 4.87 -6.87 -5.56
C VAL A 61 4.85 -8.24 -4.88
N LEU A 62 3.72 -8.62 -4.28
CA LEU A 62 3.60 -9.90 -3.59
C LEU A 62 3.78 -11.09 -4.54
N SER A 63 3.21 -11.03 -5.74
CA SER A 63 3.38 -12.07 -6.76
C SER A 63 4.80 -12.14 -7.31
N ALA A 64 5.45 -10.98 -7.55
CA ALA A 64 6.81 -10.92 -8.09
C ALA A 64 7.86 -11.40 -7.06
N MET A 65 7.66 -11.09 -5.78
CA MET A 65 8.56 -11.49 -4.70
C MET A 65 8.28 -12.93 -4.22
N GLY A 66 7.10 -13.48 -4.55
CA GLY A 66 6.70 -14.83 -4.16
C GLY A 66 6.79 -15.03 -2.64
N GLY A 67 7.21 -16.21 -2.20
CA GLY A 67 7.35 -16.55 -0.78
C GLY A 67 8.55 -15.91 -0.06
N MET A 68 9.21 -14.89 -0.62
CA MET A 68 10.33 -14.21 0.02
C MET A 68 9.89 -13.17 1.06
N LEU A 69 8.68 -12.63 0.92
CA LEU A 69 8.12 -11.67 1.86
C LEU A 69 7.17 -12.39 2.83
N HIS A 70 7.50 -12.37 4.10
CA HIS A 70 6.70 -13.03 5.15
C HIS A 70 5.93 -12.06 6.02
N THR A 71 6.36 -10.80 6.04
CA THR A 71 5.84 -9.78 6.92
C THR A 71 5.63 -8.48 6.16
N MET A 72 4.51 -7.83 6.44
CA MET A 72 4.19 -6.49 6.00
C MET A 72 4.15 -5.56 7.21
N LEU A 73 4.81 -4.43 7.11
CA LEU A 73 4.67 -3.34 8.07
C LEU A 73 3.67 -2.33 7.50
N ASP A 74 2.54 -2.23 8.17
CA ASP A 74 1.49 -1.26 7.84
C ASP A 74 1.74 0.01 8.67
N VAL A 75 2.32 1.02 8.01
CA VAL A 75 2.70 2.28 8.64
C VAL A 75 1.62 3.32 8.41
N THR A 76 1.10 3.87 9.50
CA THR A 76 0.12 4.97 9.50
C THR A 76 0.78 6.23 10.05
N ILE A 77 0.70 7.32 9.31
CA ILE A 77 1.29 8.61 9.71
C ILE A 77 0.19 9.66 9.76
N ALA A 78 0.05 10.32 10.92
CA ALA A 78 -0.91 11.40 11.12
C ALA A 78 -0.20 12.69 11.53
N TYR A 79 -0.52 13.77 10.84
CA TYR A 79 -0.03 15.12 11.14
C TYR A 79 -1.12 15.91 11.85
N THR A 80 -0.90 16.29 13.10
CA THR A 80 -1.92 16.98 13.92
C THR A 80 -2.20 18.42 13.46
N SER A 81 -1.25 19.05 12.77
CA SER A 81 -1.35 20.43 12.28
C SER A 81 -1.79 20.52 10.79
N GLY A 82 -2.40 19.45 10.25
CA GLY A 82 -2.75 19.35 8.83
C GLY A 82 -1.57 18.88 7.96
N THR A 83 -1.78 18.82 6.65
CA THR A 83 -0.78 18.29 5.71
C THR A 83 0.38 19.26 5.53
N PRO A 84 1.59 18.97 6.04
CA PRO A 84 2.72 19.88 5.94
C PRO A 84 3.25 19.94 4.50
N THR A 85 3.75 21.09 4.13
CA THR A 85 4.55 21.27 2.91
C THR A 85 6.02 20.93 3.17
N PHE A 86 6.80 20.74 2.10
CA PHE A 86 8.25 20.58 2.23
C PHE A 86 8.92 21.76 2.97
N TRP A 87 8.43 22.98 2.73
CA TRP A 87 8.93 24.19 3.39
C TRP A 87 8.58 24.25 4.88
N ASP A 88 7.42 23.70 5.27
CA ASP A 88 7.07 23.60 6.68
C ASP A 88 8.03 22.67 7.43
N LEU A 89 8.45 21.57 6.78
CA LEU A 89 9.48 20.68 7.31
C LEU A 89 10.83 21.41 7.44
N CYS A 90 11.29 22.08 6.39
CA CYS A 90 12.56 22.79 6.38
C CYS A 90 12.60 23.95 7.40
N CYS A 91 11.46 24.60 7.66
CA CYS A 91 11.35 25.71 8.61
C CYS A 91 11.00 25.26 10.04
N GLY A 92 10.93 23.96 10.32
CA GLY A 92 10.57 23.46 11.66
C GLY A 92 9.12 23.77 12.08
N ARG A 93 8.24 24.04 11.12
CA ARG A 93 6.81 24.34 11.39
C ARG A 93 5.92 23.08 11.42
N VAL A 94 6.50 21.91 11.24
CA VAL A 94 5.78 20.64 11.40
C VAL A 94 5.57 20.39 12.88
N GLY A 95 4.31 20.36 13.30
CA GLY A 95 3.95 20.06 14.70
C GLY A 95 4.20 18.59 15.05
N THR A 96 3.35 18.06 15.91
CA THR A 96 3.45 16.64 16.30
C THR A 96 3.07 15.72 15.13
N VAL A 97 3.90 14.70 14.93
CA VAL A 97 3.65 13.63 13.96
C VAL A 97 3.44 12.34 14.74
N HIS A 98 2.26 11.76 14.61
CA HIS A 98 1.97 10.43 15.16
C HIS A 98 2.27 9.37 14.12
N VAL A 99 2.99 8.34 14.53
CA VAL A 99 3.32 7.19 13.69
C VAL A 99 2.89 5.92 14.41
N ASP A 100 2.04 5.14 13.76
CA ASP A 100 1.67 3.79 14.19
C ASP A 100 2.24 2.78 13.20
N VAL A 101 2.76 1.68 13.71
CA VAL A 101 3.34 0.61 12.88
C VAL A 101 2.74 -0.71 13.31
N GLN A 102 1.94 -1.30 12.46
CA GLN A 102 1.33 -2.60 12.67
C GLN A 102 2.05 -3.66 11.84
N GLN A 103 2.49 -4.72 12.49
CA GLN A 103 3.05 -5.88 11.81
C GLN A 103 1.92 -6.83 11.42
N ARG A 104 1.86 -7.14 10.10
CA ARG A 104 0.90 -8.09 9.55
C ARG A 104 1.65 -9.24 8.89
N ARG A 105 1.21 -10.46 9.14
CA ARG A 105 1.70 -11.62 8.42
C ARG A 105 1.16 -11.60 6.99
N ILE A 106 2.02 -11.88 6.02
CA ILE A 106 1.61 -12.12 4.64
C ILE A 106 1.18 -13.58 4.53
N GLU A 107 -0.11 -13.79 4.30
CA GLU A 107 -0.66 -15.13 4.09
C GLU A 107 -0.26 -15.65 2.71
N ASP A 108 -0.03 -16.95 2.59
CA ASP A 108 0.48 -17.59 1.37
C ASP A 108 -0.43 -17.33 0.15
N TRP A 109 -1.74 -17.26 0.35
CA TRP A 109 -2.69 -17.01 -0.73
C TRP A 109 -2.54 -15.62 -1.35
N LEU A 110 -2.03 -14.62 -0.61
CA LEU A 110 -1.80 -13.26 -1.14
C LEU A 110 -0.71 -13.22 -2.21
N ALA A 111 0.24 -14.14 -2.16
CA ALA A 111 1.34 -14.25 -3.12
C ALA A 111 1.09 -15.28 -4.23
N ALA A 112 0.11 -16.17 -4.05
CA ALA A 112 -0.10 -17.33 -4.92
C ALA A 112 -1.03 -17.07 -6.10
N GLY A 113 -1.83 -15.99 -6.09
CA GLY A 113 -2.84 -15.72 -7.11
C GLY A 113 -2.39 -14.74 -8.20
N ASP A 114 -3.11 -14.77 -9.32
CA ASP A 114 -2.93 -13.83 -10.40
C ASP A 114 -4.05 -12.77 -10.42
N TYR A 115 -3.71 -11.59 -9.94
CA TYR A 115 -4.64 -10.45 -9.87
C TYR A 115 -5.16 -10.01 -11.26
N THR A 116 -4.41 -10.31 -12.32
CA THR A 116 -4.75 -9.85 -13.68
C THR A 116 -5.72 -10.80 -14.38
N SER A 117 -5.48 -12.11 -14.27
CA SER A 117 -6.22 -13.12 -15.01
C SER A 117 -7.32 -13.82 -14.19
N ASP A 118 -7.24 -13.80 -12.85
CA ASP A 118 -8.21 -14.44 -11.97
C ASP A 118 -9.16 -13.41 -11.31
N PRO A 119 -10.42 -13.31 -11.77
CA PRO A 119 -11.39 -12.38 -11.18
C PRO A 119 -11.75 -12.70 -9.73
N ALA A 120 -11.81 -13.98 -9.35
CA ALA A 120 -12.14 -14.39 -7.99
C ALA A 120 -11.03 -14.04 -7.01
N PHE A 121 -9.77 -14.27 -7.41
CA PHE A 121 -8.62 -13.81 -6.64
C PHE A 121 -8.60 -12.29 -6.50
N ARG A 122 -8.86 -11.57 -7.58
CA ARG A 122 -8.92 -10.10 -7.57
C ARG A 122 -9.93 -9.56 -6.58
N GLU A 123 -11.15 -10.10 -6.59
CA GLU A 123 -12.22 -9.69 -5.68
C GLU A 123 -11.82 -9.96 -4.21
N ARG A 124 -11.32 -11.16 -3.93
CA ARG A 124 -10.85 -11.54 -2.59
C ARG A 124 -9.71 -10.64 -2.12
N PHE A 125 -8.76 -10.34 -3.00
CA PHE A 125 -7.62 -9.47 -2.67
C PHE A 125 -8.05 -8.03 -2.40
N GLN A 126 -8.99 -7.49 -3.20
CA GLN A 126 -9.56 -6.17 -2.99
C GLN A 126 -10.34 -6.09 -1.68
N ALA A 127 -11.12 -7.12 -1.35
CA ALA A 127 -11.86 -7.19 -0.09
C ALA A 127 -10.91 -7.20 1.13
N TRP A 128 -9.85 -8.00 1.07
CA TRP A 128 -8.82 -8.05 2.10
C TRP A 128 -8.14 -6.67 2.28
N LEU A 129 -7.69 -6.06 1.19
CA LEU A 129 -7.03 -4.76 1.25
C LEU A 129 -7.99 -3.65 1.71
N GLY A 130 -9.25 -3.74 1.31
CA GLY A 130 -10.32 -2.83 1.78
C GLY A 130 -10.54 -2.91 3.29
N GLY A 131 -10.46 -4.12 3.86
CA GLY A 131 -10.50 -4.32 5.31
C GLY A 131 -9.32 -3.67 6.03
N VAL A 132 -8.10 -3.88 5.54
CA VAL A 132 -6.90 -3.22 6.06
C VAL A 132 -7.04 -1.68 6.00
N TRP A 133 -7.61 -1.17 4.91
CA TRP A 133 -7.81 0.26 4.72
C TRP A 133 -8.86 0.85 5.66
N ALA A 134 -9.94 0.11 5.93
CA ALA A 134 -10.96 0.52 6.90
C ALA A 134 -10.41 0.58 8.34
N GLU A 135 -9.58 -0.39 8.73
CA GLU A 135 -8.89 -0.38 10.02
C GLU A 135 -7.95 0.83 10.16
N LYS A 136 -7.20 1.13 9.08
CA LYS A 136 -6.30 2.29 9.00
C LYS A 136 -7.05 3.61 9.09
N ASP A 137 -8.18 3.75 8.41
CA ASP A 137 -9.02 4.95 8.45
C ASP A 137 -9.57 5.20 9.85
N ALA A 138 -10.08 4.16 10.52
CA ALA A 138 -10.53 4.22 11.90
C ALA A 138 -9.38 4.54 12.88
N LEU A 139 -8.16 4.08 12.60
CA LEU A 139 -6.98 4.44 13.38
C LEU A 139 -6.65 5.93 13.22
N LEU A 140 -6.68 6.44 12.00
CA LEU A 140 -6.45 7.85 11.71
C LEU A 140 -7.47 8.75 12.42
N ASP A 141 -8.75 8.36 12.47
CA ASP A 141 -9.77 9.09 13.23
C ASP A 141 -9.39 9.23 14.71
N ARG A 142 -8.84 8.17 15.32
CA ARG A 142 -8.38 8.21 16.71
C ARG A 142 -7.10 9.02 16.90
N MET A 143 -6.20 9.02 15.93
CA MET A 143 -4.94 9.77 16.00
C MET A 143 -5.12 11.27 15.77
N LEU A 144 -6.20 11.66 15.09
CA LEU A 144 -6.51 13.04 14.74
C LEU A 144 -7.58 13.68 15.65
N SER A 145 -8.23 12.88 16.51
CA SER A 145 -9.18 13.37 17.52
C SER A 145 -8.45 13.91 18.75
#